data_7a7a90c1790cfbd1a6c104b60b554eed
#
_entry.id   7a7a90c1790cfbd1a6c104b60b554eed
#
_cell.length_a   1.000
_cell.length_b   1.000
_cell.length_c   1.000
_cell.angle_alpha   90.00
_cell.angle_beta   90.00
_cell.angle_gamma   90.00
#
_symmetry.space_group_name_H-M   'P 1'
#
loop_
_entity.id
_entity.type
_entity.pdbx_description
1 polymer ?
#
loop_
_entity_poly.entity_id
_entity_poly.type
_entity_poly.pdbx_seq_one_letter_code
_entity_poly.pdbx_strand_id
1 'polypeptide(L)'
;MNAAETIAAYYAALRAGEPLGPFFADDADRSVVKFGISEQLVGTDAIRTGLQDQTETTADWTVESHALRVTEREGYAWFSDDVTLCWTGTEGAVRHEYDTRWSGALEATGGEREWQFVGMHVSTADELGE
;
A
#
# COMPACT_ATOMS: atom_id res chain seq x y z
N MET A 1 3.12 16.25 -8.43
CA MET A 1 3.67 15.09 -7.71
C MET A 1 3.96 13.98 -8.72
N ASN A 2 5.14 13.39 -8.67
CA ASN A 2 5.47 12.27 -9.54
C ASN A 2 5.12 10.93 -8.89
N ALA A 3 5.32 9.82 -9.61
CA ALA A 3 4.97 8.49 -9.08
C ALA A 3 5.75 8.15 -7.82
N ALA A 4 7.04 8.45 -7.77
CA ALA A 4 7.87 8.18 -6.58
C ALA A 4 7.37 8.97 -5.38
N GLU A 5 6.98 10.22 -5.56
CA GLU A 5 6.42 11.04 -4.49
C GLU A 5 5.08 10.52 -4.00
N THR A 6 4.27 9.96 -4.90
CA THR A 6 3.00 9.32 -4.54
C THR A 6 3.24 8.09 -3.67
N ILE A 7 4.22 7.27 -4.01
CA ILE A 7 4.58 6.10 -3.20
C ILE A 7 5.06 6.54 -1.81
N ALA A 8 5.93 7.56 -1.75
CA ALA A 8 6.40 8.10 -0.49
C ALA A 8 5.24 8.67 0.37
N ALA A 9 4.27 9.32 -0.29
CA ALA A 9 3.08 9.83 0.40
C ALA A 9 2.22 8.71 0.97
N TYR A 10 2.11 7.58 0.27
CA TYR A 10 1.42 6.40 0.77
C TYR A 10 2.10 5.86 2.04
N TYR A 11 3.43 5.74 2.02
CA TYR A 11 4.17 5.32 3.20
C TYR A 11 3.96 6.27 4.38
N ALA A 12 3.96 7.58 4.11
CA ALA A 12 3.75 8.59 5.14
C ALA A 12 2.34 8.51 5.73
N ALA A 13 1.33 8.29 4.88
CA ALA A 13 -0.05 8.13 5.33
C ALA A 13 -0.21 6.86 6.18
N LEU A 14 0.46 5.77 5.81
CA LEU A 14 0.44 4.54 6.59
C LEU A 14 1.04 4.76 7.98
N ARG A 15 2.19 5.44 8.07
CA ARG A 15 2.82 5.79 9.35
C ARG A 15 1.92 6.65 10.22
N ALA A 16 1.17 7.56 9.60
CA ALA A 16 0.33 8.53 10.31
C ALA A 16 -1.05 8.00 10.66
N GLY A 17 -1.42 6.82 10.19
CA GLY A 17 -2.77 6.27 10.38
C GLY A 17 -3.84 6.99 9.58
N GLU A 18 -3.47 7.61 8.47
CA GLU A 18 -4.39 8.33 7.60
C GLU A 18 -5.08 7.38 6.61
N PRO A 19 -6.21 7.80 6.03
CA PRO A 19 -6.91 6.95 5.05
C PRO A 19 -6.04 6.60 3.85
N LEU A 20 -6.00 5.33 3.50
CA LEU A 20 -5.18 4.81 2.40
C LEU A 20 -5.98 4.56 1.13
N GLY A 21 -7.30 4.40 1.24
CA GLY A 21 -8.17 4.14 0.10
C GLY A 21 -8.04 5.14 -1.05
N PRO A 22 -7.95 6.46 -0.77
CA PRO A 22 -7.83 7.45 -1.85
C PRO A 22 -6.61 7.32 -2.74
N PHE A 23 -5.59 6.57 -2.33
CA PHE A 23 -4.41 6.33 -3.15
C PHE A 23 -4.66 5.33 -4.28
N PHE A 24 -5.76 4.58 -4.21
CA PHE A 24 -6.10 3.57 -5.21
C PHE A 24 -7.11 4.11 -6.21
N ALA A 25 -6.96 3.70 -7.45
CA ALA A 25 -7.86 4.11 -8.52
C ALA A 25 -9.30 3.65 -8.24
N ASP A 26 -10.25 4.50 -8.60
CA ASP A 26 -11.67 4.22 -8.47
C ASP A 26 -12.27 4.15 -9.88
N ASP A 27 -12.09 3.01 -10.50
CA ASP A 27 -12.56 2.79 -11.86
C ASP A 27 -13.34 1.48 -11.91
N ALA A 28 -14.65 1.60 -12.09
CA ALA A 28 -15.55 0.44 -12.09
C ALA A 28 -15.26 -0.55 -13.24
N ASP A 29 -14.61 -0.07 -14.29
CA ASP A 29 -14.29 -0.91 -15.45
C ASP A 29 -12.94 -1.59 -15.34
N ARG A 30 -12.22 -1.38 -14.23
CA ARG A 30 -10.87 -1.90 -14.05
C ARG A 30 -10.78 -2.83 -12.84
N SER A 31 -9.93 -3.83 -12.97
CA SER A 31 -9.57 -4.70 -11.86
C SER A 31 -8.41 -4.07 -11.11
N VAL A 32 -8.73 -3.31 -10.06
CA VAL A 32 -7.72 -2.78 -9.14
C VAL A 32 -7.55 -3.81 -8.04
N VAL A 33 -6.31 -4.17 -7.73
CA VAL A 33 -6.03 -5.21 -6.73
C VAL A 33 -5.00 -4.74 -5.72
N LYS A 34 -5.15 -5.21 -4.49
CA LYS A 34 -4.13 -5.02 -3.45
C LYS A 34 -3.99 -6.34 -2.70
N PHE A 35 -2.83 -6.97 -2.86
CA PHE A 35 -2.49 -8.20 -2.15
C PHE A 35 -1.53 -7.84 -1.02
N GLY A 36 -1.93 -8.12 0.22
CA GLY A 36 -1.09 -7.94 1.38
C GLY A 36 -0.51 -9.27 1.83
N ILE A 37 0.20 -9.24 2.96
CA ILE A 37 0.86 -10.43 3.49
C ILE A 37 -0.14 -11.57 3.72
N SER A 38 -1.31 -11.24 4.23
CA SER A 38 -2.35 -12.24 4.54
C SER A 38 -3.70 -11.82 3.99
N GLU A 39 -3.73 -10.97 2.95
CA GLU A 39 -4.99 -10.48 2.41
C GLU A 39 -4.99 -10.47 0.89
N GLN A 40 -6.17 -10.57 0.34
CA GLN A 40 -6.38 -10.44 -1.09
C GLN A 40 -7.61 -9.56 -1.30
N LEU A 41 -7.38 -8.35 -1.77
CA LEU A 41 -8.45 -7.38 -2.00
C LEU A 41 -8.57 -7.13 -3.50
N VAL A 42 -9.70 -7.48 -4.07
CA VAL A 42 -9.97 -7.34 -5.50
C VAL A 42 -11.13 -6.39 -5.69
N GLY A 43 -10.88 -5.31 -6.43
CA GLY A 43 -11.86 -4.27 -6.70
C GLY A 43 -11.80 -3.12 -5.70
N THR A 44 -12.26 -1.96 -6.14
CA THR A 44 -12.20 -0.72 -5.37
C THR A 44 -12.90 -0.79 -4.02
N ASP A 45 -14.10 -1.36 -3.98
CA ASP A 45 -14.88 -1.44 -2.75
C ASP A 45 -14.20 -2.34 -1.71
N ALA A 46 -13.68 -3.50 -2.14
CA ALA A 46 -12.96 -4.40 -1.25
C ALA A 46 -11.68 -3.75 -0.70
N ILE A 47 -10.97 -3.02 -1.56
CA ILE A 47 -9.75 -2.32 -1.15
C ILE A 47 -10.07 -1.25 -0.12
N ARG A 48 -11.08 -0.44 -0.35
CA ARG A 48 -11.47 0.63 0.58
C ARG A 48 -11.89 0.08 1.93
N THR A 49 -12.72 -0.95 1.92
CA THR A 49 -13.18 -1.59 3.16
C THR A 49 -12.02 -2.24 3.90
N GLY A 50 -11.17 -2.98 3.19
CA GLY A 50 -10.03 -3.66 3.81
C GLY A 50 -9.01 -2.69 4.39
N LEU A 51 -8.72 -1.59 3.70
CA LEU A 51 -7.79 -0.58 4.19
C LEU A 51 -8.37 0.22 5.36
N GLN A 52 -9.67 0.47 5.36
CA GLN A 52 -10.33 1.11 6.49
C GLN A 52 -10.27 0.21 7.73
N ASP A 53 -10.55 -1.07 7.56
CA ASP A 53 -10.44 -2.05 8.65
C ASP A 53 -9.00 -2.09 9.19
N GLN A 54 -8.02 -2.11 8.32
CA GLN A 54 -6.62 -2.08 8.72
C GLN A 54 -6.30 -0.85 9.55
N THR A 55 -6.75 0.33 9.10
CA THR A 55 -6.52 1.58 9.81
C THR A 55 -7.16 1.58 11.19
N GLU A 56 -8.34 0.96 11.32
CA GLU A 56 -9.07 0.90 12.59
C GLU A 56 -8.52 -0.15 13.56
N THR A 57 -7.86 -1.19 13.04
CA THR A 57 -7.41 -2.33 13.86
C THR A 57 -5.90 -2.37 14.09
N THR A 58 -5.17 -1.40 13.59
CA THR A 58 -3.72 -1.32 13.74
C THR A 58 -3.29 0.07 14.16
N ALA A 59 -2.09 0.16 14.74
CA ALA A 59 -1.52 1.42 15.18
C ALA A 59 0.00 1.34 15.19
N ASP A 60 0.63 2.48 15.38
CA ASP A 60 2.08 2.58 15.57
C ASP A 60 2.89 1.95 14.44
N TRP A 61 2.50 2.27 13.21
CA TRP A 61 3.19 1.78 12.03
C TRP A 61 4.58 2.40 11.89
N THR A 62 5.56 1.56 11.63
CA THR A 62 6.83 1.99 11.06
C THR A 62 6.96 1.40 9.67
N VAL A 63 7.45 2.20 8.74
CA VAL A 63 7.60 1.82 7.34
C VAL A 63 8.98 2.28 6.90
N GLU A 64 9.90 1.35 6.68
CA GLU A 64 11.25 1.66 6.26
C GLU A 64 11.51 1.15 4.86
N SER A 65 11.63 2.08 3.92
CA SER A 65 11.96 1.80 2.53
C SER A 65 13.47 1.62 2.40
N HIS A 66 13.91 0.51 1.83
CA HIS A 66 15.34 0.20 1.69
C HIS A 66 15.85 0.24 0.25
N ALA A 67 14.99 0.02 -0.73
CA ALA A 67 15.43 -0.17 -2.10
C ALA A 67 14.35 0.22 -3.12
N LEU A 68 13.76 1.39 -2.93
CA LEU A 68 12.69 1.85 -3.82
C LEU A 68 13.23 2.05 -5.24
N ARG A 69 12.60 1.36 -6.19
CA ARG A 69 12.88 1.45 -7.61
C ARG A 69 11.59 1.82 -8.32
N VAL A 70 11.60 2.94 -9.03
CA VAL A 70 10.40 3.43 -9.74
C VAL A 70 10.76 3.69 -11.18
N THR A 71 9.93 3.18 -12.08
CA THR A 71 10.02 3.51 -13.50
C THR A 71 8.74 4.26 -13.87
N GLU A 72 8.88 5.50 -14.30
CA GLU A 72 7.75 6.34 -14.68
C GLU A 72 7.76 6.56 -16.18
N ARG A 73 6.60 6.36 -16.78
CA ARG A 73 6.35 6.59 -18.21
C ARG A 73 5.21 7.60 -18.35
N GLU A 74 4.93 8.00 -19.57
CA GLU A 74 3.78 8.85 -19.81
C GLU A 74 2.50 8.05 -19.52
N GLY A 75 1.78 8.49 -18.50
CA GLY A 75 0.50 7.91 -18.11
C GLY A 75 0.54 6.71 -17.18
N TYR A 76 1.70 6.09 -16.96
CA TYR A 76 1.78 4.93 -16.06
C TYR A 76 3.17 4.79 -15.46
N ALA A 77 3.25 4.02 -14.38
CA ALA A 77 4.49 3.75 -13.69
C ALA A 77 4.41 2.39 -13.00
N TRP A 78 5.58 1.83 -12.67
CA TRP A 78 5.64 0.65 -11.82
C TRP A 78 6.78 0.79 -10.83
N PHE A 79 6.70 0.02 -9.76
CA PHE A 79 7.71 0.11 -8.70
C PHE A 79 7.94 -1.22 -8.02
N SER A 80 9.07 -1.29 -7.34
CA SER A 80 9.35 -2.32 -6.35
C SER A 80 10.13 -1.72 -5.20
N ASP A 81 10.02 -2.33 -4.03
CA ASP A 81 10.75 -1.88 -2.84
C ASP A 81 10.94 -3.04 -1.88
N ASP A 82 11.99 -2.97 -1.09
CA ASP A 82 12.18 -3.81 0.08
C ASP A 82 11.83 -2.95 1.28
N VAL A 83 10.84 -3.34 2.06
CA VAL A 83 10.29 -2.51 3.13
C VAL A 83 10.18 -3.30 4.42
N THR A 84 10.76 -2.77 5.50
CA THR A 84 10.52 -3.32 6.83
C THR A 84 9.27 -2.66 7.40
N LEU A 85 8.28 -3.48 7.74
CA LEU A 85 7.02 -3.03 8.33
C LEU A 85 6.92 -3.51 9.77
N CYS A 86 6.50 -2.59 10.64
CA CYS A 86 6.12 -2.94 12.01
C CYS A 86 4.80 -2.27 12.33
N TRP A 87 3.94 -2.95 13.03
CA TRP A 87 2.68 -2.37 13.50
C TRP A 87 2.19 -3.10 14.74
N THR A 88 1.28 -2.46 15.47
CA THR A 88 0.65 -3.05 16.64
C THR A 88 -0.83 -3.28 16.32
N GLY A 89 -1.32 -4.49 16.53
CA GLY A 89 -2.74 -4.77 16.47
C GLY A 89 -3.43 -4.15 17.68
N THR A 90 -4.52 -3.43 17.49
CA THR A 90 -5.22 -2.78 18.60
C THR A 90 -5.92 -3.80 19.49
N GLU A 91 -6.30 -4.94 18.95
CA GLU A 91 -6.86 -6.03 19.71
C GLU A 91 -5.74 -6.91 20.21
N GLY A 92 -5.53 -6.98 21.51
CA GLY A 92 -4.47 -7.77 22.13
C GLY A 92 -3.11 -7.11 22.17
N ALA A 93 -2.95 -5.94 21.54
CA ALA A 93 -1.72 -5.14 21.52
C ALA A 93 -0.48 -5.95 21.08
N VAL A 94 -0.62 -6.81 20.08
CA VAL A 94 0.49 -7.60 19.56
C VAL A 94 1.29 -6.80 18.54
N ARG A 95 2.61 -6.75 18.73
CA ARG A 95 3.52 -6.08 17.79
C ARG A 95 3.97 -7.08 16.71
N HIS A 96 3.83 -6.69 15.46
CA HIS A 96 4.26 -7.47 14.30
C HIS A 96 5.43 -6.76 13.61
N GLU A 97 6.36 -7.54 13.11
CA GLU A 97 7.48 -7.02 12.33
C GLU A 97 7.81 -7.99 11.20
N TYR A 98 7.87 -7.49 9.97
CA TYR A 98 8.20 -8.29 8.79
C TYR A 98 9.10 -7.52 7.84
N ASP A 99 10.06 -8.22 7.25
CA ASP A 99 10.76 -7.75 6.07
C ASP A 99 9.92 -8.14 4.86
N THR A 100 9.47 -7.15 4.10
CA THR A 100 8.51 -7.34 3.03
C THR A 100 9.06 -6.93 1.68
N ARG A 101 8.42 -7.44 0.64
CA ARG A 101 8.68 -7.06 -0.74
C ARG A 101 7.42 -6.43 -1.30
N TRP A 102 7.58 -5.23 -1.83
CA TRP A 102 6.47 -4.47 -2.42
C TRP A 102 6.67 -4.36 -3.92
N SER A 103 5.61 -4.46 -4.67
CA SER A 103 5.60 -4.14 -6.09
C SER A 103 4.21 -3.67 -6.49
N GLY A 104 4.14 -2.95 -7.59
CA GLY A 104 2.86 -2.48 -8.05
C GLY A 104 2.96 -1.57 -9.26
N ALA A 105 1.81 -1.10 -9.66
CA ALA A 105 1.67 -0.20 -10.79
C ALA A 105 0.78 0.98 -10.45
N LEU A 106 1.07 2.11 -11.06
CA LEU A 106 0.32 3.35 -10.90
C LEU A 106 -0.08 3.87 -12.26
N GLU A 107 -1.14 4.65 -12.26
CA GLU A 107 -1.66 5.30 -13.45
C GLU A 107 -1.83 6.79 -13.16
N ALA A 108 -1.51 7.63 -14.16
CA ALA A 108 -1.73 9.07 -14.07
C ALA A 108 -3.22 9.35 -14.24
N THR A 109 -3.78 10.16 -13.35
CA THR A 109 -5.22 10.42 -13.32
C THR A 109 -5.61 11.77 -13.90
N GLY A 110 -4.70 12.72 -13.91
CA GLY A 110 -5.01 14.09 -14.30
C GLY A 110 -5.83 14.87 -13.27
N GLY A 111 -6.11 14.26 -12.09
CA GLY A 111 -6.89 14.88 -11.03
C GLY A 111 -6.02 15.43 -9.91
N GLU A 112 -6.63 15.66 -8.74
CA GLU A 112 -5.95 16.15 -7.53
C GLU A 112 -4.79 15.26 -7.12
N ARG A 113 -5.02 13.95 -7.17
CA ARG A 113 -3.95 12.97 -7.05
C ARG A 113 -3.50 12.63 -8.45
N GLU A 114 -2.35 13.13 -8.84
CA GLU A 114 -1.83 12.95 -10.19
C GLU A 114 -1.59 11.50 -10.54
N TRP A 115 -1.32 10.66 -9.53
CA TRP A 115 -1.05 9.22 -9.68
C TRP A 115 -1.87 8.43 -8.68
N GLN A 116 -2.38 7.29 -9.10
CA GLN A 116 -3.07 6.36 -8.21
C GLN A 116 -2.62 4.93 -8.50
N PHE A 117 -2.60 4.09 -7.46
CA PHE A 117 -2.28 2.68 -7.63
C PHE A 117 -3.41 1.96 -8.35
N VAL A 118 -3.05 1.13 -9.32
CA VAL A 118 -3.98 0.21 -9.98
C VAL A 118 -3.68 -1.23 -9.57
N GLY A 119 -2.54 -1.47 -8.97
CA GLY A 119 -2.19 -2.76 -8.40
C GLY A 119 -1.08 -2.60 -7.38
N MET A 120 -1.15 -3.39 -6.32
CA MET A 120 -0.12 -3.41 -5.28
C MET A 120 -0.02 -4.81 -4.72
N HIS A 121 1.20 -5.26 -4.50
CA HIS A 121 1.49 -6.56 -3.91
C HIS A 121 2.52 -6.39 -2.81
N VAL A 122 2.19 -6.88 -1.62
CA VAL A 122 3.09 -6.91 -0.48
C VAL A 122 3.21 -8.36 -0.01
N SER A 123 4.43 -8.87 0.02
CA SER A 123 4.68 -10.24 0.45
C SER A 123 5.88 -10.30 1.37
N THR A 124 6.06 -11.41 2.03
CA THR A 124 7.22 -11.65 2.87
C THR A 124 7.74 -13.06 2.66
N ALA A 125 9.06 -13.23 2.80
CA ALA A 125 9.68 -14.53 2.86
C ALA A 125 9.79 -15.03 4.32
N ASP A 126 9.47 -14.16 5.28
CA ASP A 126 9.52 -14.51 6.71
C ASP A 126 8.40 -15.47 7.06
N GLU A 127 8.63 -16.27 8.10
CA GLU A 127 7.58 -17.12 8.65
C GLU A 127 6.52 -16.22 9.27
N LEU A 128 5.24 -16.47 8.92
CA LEU A 128 4.15 -15.71 9.51
C LEU A 128 3.94 -16.20 10.94
N GLY A 129 4.06 -15.27 11.89
CA GLY A 129 3.85 -15.59 13.30
C GLY A 129 2.40 -15.93 13.61
N GLU A 130 2.19 -16.73 14.62
CA GLU A 130 0.88 -17.10 15.12
C GLU A 130 0.43 -16.28 16.30
#